data_1b9e6ef1f05530193c8e0c0c7fc76951
#
_entry.id   1b9e6ef1f05530193c8e0c0c7fc76951
#
_cell.length_a   1.000
_cell.length_b   1.000
_cell.length_c   1.000
_cell.angle_alpha   90.00
_cell.angle_beta   90.00
_cell.angle_gamma   90.00
#
_symmetry.space_group_name_H-M   'P 1'
#
loop_
_entity.id
_entity.type
_entity.pdbx_description
1 polymer ?
#
loop_
_entity_poly.entity_id
_entity_poly.type
_entity_poly.pdbx_seq_one_letter_code
_entity_poly.pdbx_strand_id
1 'polypeptide(L)'
;MLNILKSTPDGLERIQDYEAGAWVDLIGPTEEELVQVSEALAIPLPFLEGPLDREEKSRIDIEDDLDLVHVIVDIPVVERVAGDQGYDTIPLGILLHPDFVVTTCLQPNPILGDFQRGTVRGFATFKKTRFLLQILQRVSGFYLRYLKRIDRETDKLERELRESQKNEELFDLLTLGKALVYFSTSLRSNDVVLHKIVRTKEI
;
A
#
# COMPACT_ATOMS: atom_id res chain seq x y z
N MET A 1 0.98 13.75 -5.89
CA MET A 1 2.45 14.01 -5.77
C MET A 1 3.20 12.89 -6.46
N LEU A 2 3.97 13.23 -7.46
CA LEU A 2 4.80 12.33 -8.27
C LEU A 2 6.26 12.36 -7.78
N ASN A 3 6.85 11.20 -7.52
CA ASN A 3 8.27 11.02 -7.27
C ASN A 3 8.84 10.00 -8.24
N ILE A 4 9.98 10.28 -8.85
CA ILE A 4 10.72 9.32 -9.66
C ILE A 4 12.03 9.03 -8.92
N LEU A 5 12.24 7.78 -8.55
CA LEU A 5 13.31 7.34 -7.67
C LEU A 5 14.15 6.26 -8.35
N LYS A 6 15.45 6.29 -8.16
CA LYS A 6 16.36 5.28 -8.73
C LYS A 6 17.43 4.90 -7.73
N SER A 7 17.68 3.60 -7.63
CA SER A 7 18.77 3.08 -6.80
C SER A 7 20.10 3.26 -7.53
N THR A 8 21.05 3.95 -6.87
CA THR A 8 22.42 4.13 -7.27
C THR A 8 23.37 3.41 -6.30
N PRO A 9 24.67 3.32 -6.57
CA PRO A 9 25.64 2.79 -5.60
C PRO A 9 25.65 3.55 -4.26
N ASP A 10 25.29 4.84 -4.29
CA ASP A 10 25.30 5.74 -3.12
C ASP A 10 23.97 5.72 -2.34
N GLY A 11 22.93 5.09 -2.90
CA GLY A 11 21.62 4.97 -2.25
C GLY A 11 20.43 5.17 -3.20
N LEU A 12 19.31 5.59 -2.64
CA LEU A 12 18.10 5.91 -3.41
C LEU A 12 18.11 7.41 -3.71
N GLU A 13 18.07 7.75 -4.98
CA GLU A 13 18.08 9.14 -5.46
C GLU A 13 16.76 9.50 -6.15
N ARG A 14 16.36 10.75 -6.04
CA ARG A 14 15.26 11.31 -6.82
C ARG A 14 15.82 11.84 -8.15
N ILE A 15 15.23 11.37 -9.24
CA ILE A 15 15.57 11.78 -10.60
C ILE A 15 14.41 12.54 -11.25
N GLN A 16 14.64 13.16 -12.40
CA GLN A 16 13.60 13.93 -13.13
C GLN A 16 13.04 13.15 -14.31
N ASP A 17 13.87 12.34 -14.96
CA ASP A 17 13.51 11.61 -16.16
C ASP A 17 13.11 10.16 -15.87
N TYR A 18 12.28 9.59 -16.74
CA TYR A 18 11.89 8.20 -16.67
C TYR A 18 13.00 7.31 -17.25
N GLU A 19 13.79 6.71 -16.36
CA GLU A 19 14.91 5.86 -16.74
C GLU A 19 14.65 4.39 -16.43
N ALA A 20 15.28 3.50 -17.19
CA ALA A 20 15.21 2.06 -16.91
C ALA A 20 15.73 1.75 -15.47
N GLY A 21 14.97 0.92 -14.77
CA GLY A 21 15.21 0.58 -13.37
C GLY A 21 14.69 1.62 -12.36
N ALA A 22 13.96 2.65 -12.80
CA ALA A 22 13.33 3.62 -11.92
C ALA A 22 12.09 3.06 -11.19
N TRP A 23 11.78 3.67 -10.08
CA TRP A 23 10.53 3.53 -9.35
C TRP A 23 9.77 4.85 -9.40
N VAL A 24 8.58 4.82 -10.01
CA VAL A 24 7.64 5.95 -10.07
C VAL A 24 6.64 5.79 -8.94
N ASP A 25 6.57 6.75 -8.03
CA ASP A 25 5.72 6.69 -6.85
C ASP A 25 4.67 7.80 -6.88
N LEU A 26 3.41 7.40 -7.07
CA LEU A 26 2.23 8.26 -7.16
C LEU A 26 1.46 8.22 -5.84
N ILE A 27 1.53 9.30 -5.07
CA ILE A 27 0.84 9.45 -3.78
C ILE A 27 -0.19 10.56 -3.88
N GLY A 28 -1.49 10.23 -3.85
CA GLY A 28 -2.57 11.19 -4.06
C GLY A 28 -2.30 12.05 -5.30
N PRO A 29 -2.08 11.44 -6.48
CA PRO A 29 -1.70 12.18 -7.68
C PRO A 29 -2.84 13.07 -8.17
N THR A 30 -2.48 14.14 -8.90
CA THR A 30 -3.43 14.91 -9.68
C THR A 30 -3.73 14.21 -11.00
N GLU A 31 -4.82 14.59 -11.69
CA GLU A 31 -5.12 14.09 -13.03
C GLU A 31 -3.97 14.36 -14.01
N GLU A 32 -3.33 15.51 -13.90
CA GLU A 32 -2.18 15.91 -14.73
C GLU A 32 -0.99 14.98 -14.49
N GLU A 33 -0.68 14.64 -13.22
CA GLU A 33 0.39 13.70 -12.87
C GLU A 33 0.09 12.28 -13.39
N LEU A 34 -1.18 11.83 -13.38
CA LEU A 34 -1.60 10.55 -13.92
C LEU A 34 -1.44 10.50 -15.45
N VAL A 35 -1.91 11.53 -16.15
CA VAL A 35 -1.76 11.65 -17.62
C VAL A 35 -0.29 11.69 -18.01
N GLN A 36 0.52 12.50 -17.31
CA GLN A 36 1.95 12.59 -17.54
C GLN A 36 2.64 11.22 -17.45
N VAL A 37 2.35 10.43 -16.41
CA VAL A 37 2.95 9.09 -16.23
C VAL A 37 2.41 8.11 -17.26
N SER A 38 1.11 8.14 -17.54
CA SER A 38 0.46 7.31 -18.55
C SER A 38 1.09 7.49 -19.93
N GLU A 39 1.27 8.73 -20.37
CA GLU A 39 1.88 9.05 -21.67
C GLU A 39 3.38 8.69 -21.71
N ALA A 40 4.13 9.04 -20.67
CA ALA A 40 5.57 8.84 -20.61
C ALA A 40 5.97 7.36 -20.58
N LEU A 41 5.16 6.51 -19.95
CA LEU A 41 5.45 5.08 -19.76
C LEU A 41 4.55 4.18 -20.63
N ALA A 42 3.67 4.76 -21.46
CA ALA A 42 2.69 4.04 -22.27
C ALA A 42 1.80 3.08 -21.44
N ILE A 43 1.45 3.47 -20.23
CA ILE A 43 0.57 2.71 -19.33
C ILE A 43 -0.88 3.21 -19.52
N PRO A 44 -1.85 2.34 -19.80
CA PRO A 44 -3.26 2.77 -19.84
C PRO A 44 -3.71 3.38 -18.50
N LEU A 45 -4.36 4.54 -18.57
CA LEU A 45 -4.76 5.34 -17.41
C LEU A 45 -5.52 4.54 -16.32
N PRO A 46 -6.46 3.61 -16.67
CA PRO A 46 -7.18 2.84 -15.66
C PRO A 46 -6.29 2.02 -14.69
N PHE A 47 -5.07 1.61 -15.12
CA PHE A 47 -4.13 0.92 -14.22
C PHE A 47 -3.55 1.84 -13.14
N LEU A 48 -3.47 3.13 -13.43
CA LEU A 48 -2.99 4.14 -12.49
C LEU A 48 -4.13 4.68 -11.61
N GLU A 49 -5.35 4.76 -12.16
CA GLU A 49 -6.52 5.28 -11.46
C GLU A 49 -7.17 4.27 -10.51
N GLY A 50 -7.21 2.99 -10.90
CA GLY A 50 -7.87 1.94 -10.11
C GLY A 50 -7.52 1.97 -8.62
N PRO A 51 -6.24 2.03 -8.22
CA PRO A 51 -5.85 2.07 -6.82
C PRO A 51 -6.25 3.36 -6.06
N LEU A 52 -6.81 4.35 -6.75
CA LEU A 52 -7.31 5.59 -6.14
C LEU A 52 -8.79 5.50 -5.75
N ASP A 53 -9.48 4.44 -6.14
CA ASP A 53 -10.80 4.12 -5.63
C ASP A 53 -10.65 3.33 -4.31
N ARG A 54 -11.22 3.83 -3.21
CA ARG A 54 -11.20 3.15 -1.90
C ARG A 54 -11.90 1.78 -1.90
N GLU A 55 -12.86 1.59 -2.81
CA GLU A 55 -13.64 0.35 -2.95
C GLU A 55 -12.98 -0.65 -3.92
N GLU A 56 -11.81 -0.32 -4.46
CA GLU A 56 -11.10 -1.19 -5.40
C GLU A 56 -10.65 -2.49 -4.71
N LYS A 57 -10.82 -3.61 -5.42
CA LYS A 57 -10.54 -4.94 -4.86
C LYS A 57 -9.09 -5.38 -5.12
N SER A 58 -8.49 -5.99 -4.11
CA SER A 58 -7.19 -6.63 -4.27
C SER A 58 -7.24 -7.68 -5.37
N ARG A 59 -6.35 -7.57 -6.36
CA ARG A 59 -6.24 -8.49 -7.52
C ARG A 59 -4.84 -8.48 -8.10
N ILE A 60 -4.61 -9.39 -9.02
CA ILE A 60 -3.46 -9.40 -9.91
C ILE A 60 -3.97 -9.61 -11.32
N ASP A 61 -3.54 -8.74 -12.22
CA ASP A 61 -3.81 -8.77 -13.65
C ASP A 61 -2.49 -8.83 -14.41
N ILE A 62 -2.42 -9.62 -15.46
CA ILE A 62 -1.24 -9.78 -16.32
C ILE A 62 -1.66 -9.37 -17.71
N GLU A 63 -0.96 -8.40 -18.27
CA GLU A 63 -1.19 -7.84 -19.60
C GLU A 63 0.03 -8.14 -20.46
N ASP A 64 0.01 -9.30 -21.12
CA ASP A 64 1.13 -9.80 -21.93
C ASP A 64 1.50 -8.85 -23.08
N ASP A 65 0.50 -8.20 -23.71
CA ASP A 65 0.70 -7.24 -24.79
C ASP A 65 1.46 -5.97 -24.35
N LEU A 66 1.48 -5.68 -23.05
CA LEU A 66 2.13 -4.50 -22.46
C LEU A 66 3.32 -4.86 -21.57
N ASP A 67 3.66 -6.13 -21.43
CA ASP A 67 4.65 -6.62 -20.47
C ASP A 67 4.40 -6.10 -19.04
N LEU A 68 3.12 -5.95 -18.66
CA LEU A 68 2.71 -5.39 -17.36
C LEU A 68 2.15 -6.47 -16.44
N VAL A 69 2.59 -6.46 -15.20
CA VAL A 69 1.92 -7.15 -14.09
C VAL A 69 1.39 -6.10 -13.14
N HIS A 70 0.08 -6.03 -13.01
CA HIS A 70 -0.61 -5.12 -12.10
C HIS A 70 -1.10 -5.85 -10.86
N VAL A 71 -0.60 -5.45 -9.72
CA VAL A 71 -0.96 -6.00 -8.42
C VAL A 71 -1.62 -4.92 -7.59
N ILE A 72 -2.84 -5.15 -7.12
CA ILE A 72 -3.51 -4.31 -6.13
C ILE A 72 -3.65 -5.10 -4.84
N VAL A 73 -3.23 -4.50 -3.74
CA VAL A 73 -3.38 -5.04 -2.38
C VAL A 73 -3.89 -3.97 -1.43
N ASP A 74 -4.67 -4.37 -0.45
CA ASP A 74 -5.10 -3.47 0.62
C ASP A 74 -4.00 -3.32 1.67
N ILE A 75 -3.68 -2.08 2.00
CA ILE A 75 -2.71 -1.75 3.04
C ILE A 75 -3.39 -1.13 4.25
N PRO A 76 -2.96 -1.45 5.47
CA PRO A 76 -3.51 -0.84 6.68
C PRO A 76 -2.99 0.58 6.86
N VAL A 77 -3.89 1.49 7.16
CA VAL A 77 -3.57 2.90 7.45
C VAL A 77 -4.14 3.33 8.79
N VAL A 78 -3.58 4.41 9.31
CA VAL A 78 -4.10 5.09 10.49
C VAL A 78 -4.73 6.39 10.02
N GLU A 79 -6.01 6.57 10.32
CA GLU A 79 -6.75 7.79 10.06
C GLU A 79 -7.14 8.46 11.36
N ARG A 80 -7.38 9.77 11.33
CA ARG A 80 -7.97 10.50 12.45
C ARG A 80 -9.45 10.66 12.19
N VAL A 81 -10.27 10.04 13.02
CA VAL A 81 -11.73 10.14 12.96
C VAL A 81 -12.19 10.91 14.20
N ALA A 82 -12.81 12.07 14.01
CA ALA A 82 -13.31 12.95 15.09
C ALA A 82 -12.27 13.33 16.17
N GLY A 83 -10.98 13.33 15.81
CA GLY A 83 -9.88 13.65 16.72
C GLY A 83 -9.16 12.41 17.28
N ASP A 84 -9.76 11.24 17.21
CA ASP A 84 -9.21 9.97 17.67
C ASP A 84 -8.52 9.19 16.56
N GLN A 85 -7.64 8.29 16.96
CA GLN A 85 -6.88 7.44 16.07
C GLN A 85 -7.75 6.24 15.65
N GLY A 86 -8.16 6.20 14.37
CA GLY A 86 -8.84 5.07 13.76
C GLY A 86 -7.92 4.25 12.87
N TYR A 87 -8.33 3.03 12.56
CA TYR A 87 -7.63 2.14 11.64
C TYR A 87 -8.55 1.79 10.47
N ASP A 88 -8.00 1.87 9.27
CA ASP A 88 -8.71 1.58 8.01
C ASP A 88 -7.78 0.85 7.03
N THR A 89 -8.28 0.52 5.86
CA THR A 89 -7.50 -0.04 4.76
C THR A 89 -7.72 0.75 3.49
N ILE A 90 -6.67 0.90 2.70
CA ILE A 90 -6.74 1.54 1.39
C ILE A 90 -6.01 0.68 0.34
N PRO A 91 -6.41 0.74 -0.94
CA PRO A 91 -5.69 0.08 -2.02
C PRO A 91 -4.28 0.66 -2.21
N LEU A 92 -3.35 -0.21 -2.55
CA LEU A 92 -2.02 0.11 -3.08
C LEU A 92 -1.86 -0.62 -4.40
N GLY A 93 -1.76 0.12 -5.49
CA GLY A 93 -1.40 -0.40 -6.81
C GLY A 93 0.11 -0.53 -6.96
N ILE A 94 0.55 -1.63 -7.56
CA ILE A 94 1.95 -1.91 -7.88
C ILE A 94 1.97 -2.44 -9.31
N LEU A 95 2.54 -1.68 -10.22
CA LEU A 95 2.78 -2.07 -11.60
C LEU A 95 4.23 -2.48 -11.78
N LEU A 96 4.44 -3.66 -12.31
CA LEU A 96 5.76 -4.17 -12.67
C LEU A 96 5.87 -4.21 -14.19
N HIS A 97 6.91 -3.59 -14.74
CA HIS A 97 7.29 -3.62 -16.13
C HIS A 97 8.78 -3.99 -16.24
N PRO A 98 9.30 -4.58 -17.34
CA PRO A 98 10.72 -4.85 -17.50
C PRO A 98 11.65 -3.66 -17.22
N ASP A 99 11.23 -2.43 -17.44
CA ASP A 99 12.06 -1.24 -17.27
C ASP A 99 11.77 -0.43 -16.02
N PHE A 100 10.60 -0.56 -15.38
CA PHE A 100 10.22 0.28 -14.25
C PHE A 100 9.27 -0.42 -13.27
N VAL A 101 9.08 0.19 -12.11
CA VAL A 101 8.00 -0.11 -11.16
C VAL A 101 7.19 1.18 -10.96
N VAL A 102 5.86 1.08 -10.97
CA VAL A 102 5.00 2.19 -10.54
C VAL A 102 4.22 1.77 -9.30
N THR A 103 4.16 2.63 -8.31
CA THR A 103 3.26 2.47 -7.16
C THR A 103 2.26 3.61 -7.12
N THR A 104 0.97 3.30 -6.90
CA THR A 104 -0.10 4.28 -6.81
C THR A 104 -0.90 4.08 -5.53
N CYS A 105 -1.08 5.13 -4.76
CA CYS A 105 -1.79 5.11 -3.49
C CYS A 105 -2.51 6.43 -3.23
N LEU A 106 -3.65 6.37 -2.53
CA LEU A 106 -4.47 7.54 -2.18
C LEU A 106 -3.76 8.56 -1.30
N GLN A 107 -2.91 8.12 -0.39
CA GLN A 107 -2.26 8.98 0.61
C GLN A 107 -0.89 8.47 1.02
N PRO A 108 -0.04 9.32 1.62
CA PRO A 108 1.24 8.89 2.18
C PRO A 108 1.03 7.75 3.20
N ASN A 109 1.87 6.74 3.10
CA ASN A 109 1.82 5.59 4.00
C ASN A 109 3.23 5.19 4.46
N PRO A 110 3.36 4.62 5.66
CA PRO A 110 4.66 4.26 6.21
C PRO A 110 5.32 3.09 5.49
N ILE A 111 4.57 2.28 4.73
CA ILE A 111 5.08 1.12 4.00
C ILE A 111 6.02 1.58 2.90
N LEU A 112 5.53 2.40 1.96
CA LEU A 112 6.36 2.99 0.89
C LEU A 112 7.39 3.98 1.46
N GLY A 113 7.04 4.72 2.51
CA GLY A 113 7.94 5.61 3.21
C GLY A 113 9.20 4.92 3.77
N ASP A 114 9.13 3.63 4.16
CA ASP A 114 10.30 2.88 4.59
C ASP A 114 11.31 2.66 3.45
N PHE A 115 10.83 2.46 2.21
CA PHE A 115 11.68 2.37 1.02
C PHE A 115 12.29 3.70 0.64
N GLN A 116 11.48 4.77 0.64
CA GLN A 116 11.94 6.13 0.33
C GLN A 116 13.05 6.59 1.30
N ARG A 117 12.98 6.20 2.57
CA ARG A 117 14.00 6.49 3.59
C ARG A 117 15.22 5.59 3.54
N GLY A 118 15.27 4.61 2.64
CA GLY A 118 16.37 3.66 2.54
C GLY A 118 16.50 2.69 3.72
N THR A 119 15.44 2.52 4.53
CA THR A 119 15.47 1.65 5.72
C THR A 119 15.26 0.17 5.40
N VAL A 120 14.87 -0.16 4.17
CA VAL A 120 14.64 -1.55 3.74
C VAL A 120 15.92 -2.18 3.22
N ARG A 121 16.46 -3.13 3.98
CA ARG A 121 17.72 -3.80 3.64
C ARG A 121 17.63 -4.56 2.32
N GLY A 122 18.61 -4.32 1.43
CA GLY A 122 18.74 -5.00 0.15
C GLY A 122 17.69 -4.62 -0.88
N PHE A 123 16.97 -3.51 -0.65
CA PHE A 123 16.10 -2.87 -1.62
C PHE A 123 16.92 -2.28 -2.77
N ALA A 124 16.41 -2.43 -3.98
CA ALA A 124 16.89 -1.73 -5.16
C ALA A 124 15.74 -1.64 -6.17
N THR A 125 15.56 -0.48 -6.79
CA THR A 125 14.42 -0.19 -7.69
C THR A 125 14.38 -1.11 -8.91
N PHE A 126 15.55 -1.52 -9.41
CA PHE A 126 15.68 -2.43 -10.56
C PHE A 126 15.43 -3.90 -10.22
N LYS A 127 15.33 -4.29 -8.93
CA LYS A 127 15.00 -5.66 -8.48
C LYS A 127 13.50 -5.77 -8.23
N LYS A 128 12.71 -5.73 -9.27
CA LYS A 128 11.25 -5.52 -9.24
C LYS A 128 10.49 -6.59 -8.47
N THR A 129 10.73 -7.86 -8.76
CA THR A 129 10.12 -8.99 -8.02
C THR A 129 10.47 -8.92 -6.54
N ARG A 130 11.75 -8.64 -6.22
CA ARG A 130 12.17 -8.45 -4.82
C ARG A 130 11.46 -7.26 -4.18
N PHE A 131 11.32 -6.16 -4.91
CA PHE A 131 10.64 -4.97 -4.43
C PHE A 131 9.17 -5.28 -4.11
N LEU A 132 8.44 -5.93 -5.03
CA LEU A 132 7.07 -6.40 -4.78
C LEU A 132 7.00 -7.26 -3.49
N LEU A 133 7.84 -8.28 -3.37
CA LEU A 133 7.84 -9.17 -2.21
C LEU A 133 8.19 -8.43 -0.91
N GLN A 134 9.08 -7.45 -0.96
CA GLN A 134 9.41 -6.61 0.19
C GLN A 134 8.24 -5.69 0.58
N ILE A 135 7.50 -5.14 -0.40
CA ILE A 135 6.26 -4.38 -0.12
C ILE A 135 5.25 -5.29 0.60
N LEU A 136 4.95 -6.48 0.07
CA LEU A 136 4.00 -7.43 0.67
C LEU A 136 4.42 -7.86 2.08
N GLN A 137 5.71 -8.07 2.31
CA GLN A 137 6.25 -8.34 3.63
C GLN A 137 6.03 -7.17 4.59
N ARG A 138 6.23 -5.94 4.14
CA ARG A 138 5.97 -4.74 4.93
C ARG A 138 4.49 -4.57 5.24
N VAL A 139 3.62 -4.77 4.25
CA VAL A 139 2.15 -4.75 4.43
C VAL A 139 1.76 -5.71 5.57
N SER A 140 2.19 -6.97 5.51
CA SER A 140 1.93 -7.96 6.56
C SER A 140 2.46 -7.52 7.93
N GLY A 141 3.67 -6.93 7.97
CA GLY A 141 4.28 -6.41 9.19
C GLY A 141 3.49 -5.24 9.81
N PHE A 142 2.91 -4.38 8.99
CA PHE A 142 2.07 -3.27 9.47
C PHE A 142 0.71 -3.75 9.98
N TYR A 143 0.06 -4.73 9.31
CA TYR A 143 -1.13 -5.37 9.87
C TYR A 143 -0.88 -5.96 11.25
N LEU A 144 0.18 -6.75 11.42
CA LEU A 144 0.53 -7.32 12.72
C LEU A 144 0.82 -6.24 13.78
N ARG A 145 1.44 -5.14 13.40
CA ARG A 145 1.73 -4.02 14.31
C ARG A 145 0.46 -3.34 14.77
N TYR A 146 -0.46 -3.07 13.84
CA TYR A 146 -1.71 -2.40 14.16
C TYR A 146 -2.67 -3.33 14.92
N LEU A 147 -2.75 -4.60 14.59
CA LEU A 147 -3.51 -5.58 15.37
C LEU A 147 -3.05 -5.63 16.83
N LYS A 148 -1.73 -5.62 17.09
CA LYS A 148 -1.20 -5.56 18.46
C LYS A 148 -1.52 -4.26 19.19
N ARG A 149 -1.70 -3.16 18.47
CA ARG A 149 -2.16 -1.90 19.08
C ARG A 149 -3.64 -1.96 19.41
N ILE A 150 -4.47 -2.38 18.45
CA ILE A 150 -5.91 -2.56 18.64
C ILE A 150 -6.18 -3.45 19.86
N ASP A 151 -5.49 -4.58 19.97
CA ASP A 151 -5.60 -5.50 21.11
C ASP A 151 -5.35 -4.79 22.46
N ARG A 152 -4.26 -4.02 22.56
CA ARG A 152 -3.93 -3.27 23.77
C ARG A 152 -4.94 -2.14 24.08
N GLU A 153 -5.41 -1.45 23.06
CA GLU A 153 -6.42 -0.39 23.18
C GLU A 153 -7.76 -0.98 23.64
N THR A 154 -8.16 -2.12 23.07
CA THR A 154 -9.35 -2.87 23.49
C THR A 154 -9.27 -3.28 24.96
N ASP A 155 -8.16 -3.90 25.39
CA ASP A 155 -7.94 -4.29 26.78
C ASP A 155 -8.00 -3.11 27.75
N LYS A 156 -7.54 -1.92 27.32
CA LYS A 156 -7.61 -0.70 28.14
C LYS A 156 -9.05 -0.22 28.25
N LEU A 157 -9.75 -0.08 27.12
CA LEU A 157 -11.14 0.39 27.07
C LEU A 157 -12.09 -0.54 27.83
N GLU A 158 -11.91 -1.86 27.77
CA GLU A 158 -12.71 -2.82 28.56
C GLU A 158 -12.57 -2.61 30.07
N ARG A 159 -11.36 -2.28 30.55
CA ARG A 159 -11.15 -1.96 31.98
C ARG A 159 -11.80 -0.65 32.36
N GLU A 160 -11.65 0.40 31.54
CA GLU A 160 -12.23 1.71 31.76
C GLU A 160 -13.77 1.64 31.76
N LEU A 161 -14.35 0.86 30.85
CA LEU A 161 -15.80 0.64 30.76
C LEU A 161 -16.36 -0.05 32.02
N ARG A 162 -15.62 -0.98 32.64
CA ARG A 162 -16.03 -1.63 33.90
C ARG A 162 -16.02 -0.67 35.07
N GLU A 163 -15.19 0.37 35.06
CA GLU A 163 -15.03 1.33 36.13
C GLU A 163 -15.95 2.54 35.99
N SER A 164 -16.19 3.04 34.76
CA SER A 164 -16.83 4.34 34.56
C SER A 164 -18.23 4.34 33.91
N GLN A 165 -18.62 3.27 33.22
CA GLN A 165 -19.89 3.15 32.48
C GLN A 165 -20.20 4.32 31.54
N LYS A 166 -19.19 4.97 30.95
CA LYS A 166 -19.39 6.05 30.00
C LYS A 166 -19.67 5.50 28.59
N ASN A 167 -20.49 6.21 27.82
CA ASN A 167 -20.83 5.83 26.46
C ASN A 167 -19.66 6.04 25.48
N GLU A 168 -18.69 6.87 25.82
CA GLU A 168 -17.54 7.21 24.97
C GLU A 168 -16.65 5.99 24.75
N GLU A 169 -16.30 5.26 25.81
CA GLU A 169 -15.52 4.03 25.71
C GLU A 169 -16.23 2.94 24.89
N LEU A 170 -17.56 2.93 24.89
CA LEU A 170 -18.33 2.01 24.05
C LEU A 170 -18.22 2.36 22.57
N PHE A 171 -18.26 3.64 22.20
CA PHE A 171 -18.05 4.08 20.82
C PHE A 171 -16.64 3.76 20.32
N ASP A 172 -15.63 3.92 21.17
CA ASP A 172 -14.25 3.57 20.84
C ASP A 172 -14.10 2.07 20.59
N LEU A 173 -14.69 1.22 21.44
CA LEU A 173 -14.72 -0.23 21.20
C LEU A 173 -15.40 -0.61 19.87
N LEU A 174 -16.51 0.06 19.52
CA LEU A 174 -17.18 -0.15 18.25
C LEU A 174 -16.31 0.26 17.06
N THR A 175 -15.55 1.34 17.19
CA THR A 175 -14.61 1.82 16.19
C THR A 175 -13.47 0.83 15.98
N LEU A 176 -12.88 0.30 17.05
CA LEU A 176 -11.88 -0.78 16.95
C LEU A 176 -12.47 -2.05 16.34
N GLY A 177 -13.72 -2.40 16.69
CA GLY A 177 -14.44 -3.54 16.10
C GLY A 177 -14.60 -3.40 14.57
N LYS A 178 -14.96 -2.21 14.08
CA LYS A 178 -15.03 -1.93 12.63
C LYS A 178 -13.67 -2.10 11.95
N ALA A 179 -12.61 -1.59 12.56
CA ALA A 179 -11.24 -1.75 12.04
C ALA A 179 -10.85 -3.22 11.87
N LEU A 180 -11.21 -4.09 12.83
CA LEU A 180 -10.95 -5.53 12.74
C LEU A 180 -11.72 -6.19 11.59
N VAL A 181 -12.96 -5.74 11.30
CA VAL A 181 -13.73 -6.22 10.15
C VAL A 181 -13.04 -5.84 8.84
N TYR A 182 -12.61 -4.58 8.69
CA TYR A 182 -11.87 -4.11 7.52
C TYR A 182 -10.58 -4.90 7.34
N PHE A 183 -9.77 -5.03 8.38
CA PHE A 183 -8.52 -5.81 8.34
C PHE A 183 -8.76 -7.28 7.95
N SER A 184 -9.79 -7.92 8.51
CA SER A 184 -10.13 -9.30 8.17
C SER A 184 -10.53 -9.46 6.70
N THR A 185 -11.33 -8.51 6.17
CA THR A 185 -11.76 -8.52 4.77
C THR A 185 -10.58 -8.31 3.83
N SER A 186 -9.78 -7.28 4.09
CA SER A 186 -8.60 -6.94 3.29
C SER A 186 -7.53 -8.04 3.32
N LEU A 187 -7.27 -8.64 4.47
CA LEU A 187 -6.32 -9.75 4.58
C LEU A 187 -6.77 -10.99 3.78
N ARG A 188 -8.08 -11.29 3.75
CA ARG A 188 -8.62 -12.37 2.91
C ARG A 188 -8.48 -12.07 1.42
N SER A 189 -8.72 -10.82 1.02
CA SER A 189 -8.54 -10.37 -0.36
C SER A 189 -7.07 -10.47 -0.78
N ASN A 190 -6.17 -9.96 0.05
CA ASN A 190 -4.72 -10.03 -0.15
C ASN A 190 -4.20 -11.46 -0.22
N ASP A 191 -4.75 -12.39 0.58
CA ASP A 191 -4.36 -13.81 0.56
C ASP A 191 -4.60 -14.45 -0.82
N VAL A 192 -5.73 -14.14 -1.47
CA VAL A 192 -6.01 -14.58 -2.83
C VAL A 192 -4.97 -14.07 -3.82
N VAL A 193 -4.54 -12.81 -3.68
CA VAL A 193 -3.50 -12.21 -4.51
C VAL A 193 -2.16 -12.91 -4.29
N LEU A 194 -1.76 -13.12 -3.02
CA LEU A 194 -0.53 -13.83 -2.67
C LEU A 194 -0.49 -15.24 -3.26
N HIS A 195 -1.60 -15.98 -3.18
CA HIS A 195 -1.69 -17.32 -3.78
C HIS A 195 -1.55 -17.30 -5.31
N LYS A 196 -2.05 -16.27 -5.99
CA LYS A 196 -1.85 -16.10 -7.42
C LYS A 196 -0.39 -15.76 -7.74
N ILE A 197 0.22 -14.81 -7.03
CA ILE A 197 1.64 -14.42 -7.20
C ILE A 197 2.56 -15.65 -7.12
N VAL A 198 2.38 -16.51 -6.12
CA VAL A 198 3.22 -17.72 -5.94
C VAL A 198 3.10 -18.70 -7.11
N ARG A 199 1.98 -18.70 -7.83
CA ARG A 199 1.73 -19.60 -8.98
C ARG A 199 2.07 -18.97 -10.31
N THR A 200 2.28 -17.67 -10.36
CA THR A 200 2.60 -16.89 -11.56
C THR A 200 4.09 -17.01 -11.88
N LYS A 201 4.41 -17.26 -13.15
CA LYS A 201 5.81 -17.40 -13.61
C LYS A 201 6.40 -16.09 -14.16
N GLU A 202 5.56 -15.13 -14.39
CA GLU A 202 5.85 -13.82 -14.98
C GLU A 202 6.39 -12.81 -13.95
N ILE A 203 6.47 -13.18 -12.68
CA ILE A 203 6.93 -12.33 -11.56
C ILE A 203 8.30 -12.74 -11.07
#